data_5b2a24df269fa4bf801da61a48a7d232
#
_entry.id   5b2a24df269fa4bf801da61a48a7d232
#
_cell.length_a   1.000
_cell.length_b   1.000
_cell.length_c   1.000
_cell.angle_alpha   90.00
_cell.angle_beta   90.00
_cell.angle_gamma   90.00
#
_symmetry.space_group_name_H-M   'P 1'
#
loop_
_entity.id
_entity.type
_entity.pdbx_description
1 polymer ?
#
loop_
_entity_poly.entity_id
_entity_poly.type
_entity_poly.pdbx_seq_one_letter_code
_entity_poly.pdbx_strand_id
1 'polypeptide(L)'
;MLQPGGPSIWLFSPDTVAVILRLNPSTAAPWFVSYFPPFLTSVEFLETPLWKWLALILAAIILISLSRHLDRLLRPLLGAATKRLARTHSPWAVTQAMLGPARMFLSIAVFRIAVEGVRPSALARIYIGEALELLVVWSVAWCLLRIVDLFLNRVESSFATRHQFSGRSILRLGRRTASVTIVIFAILLVLSSWGYNTATLVAGLGVGGIAVALAAQQTIANIFGGVSVIGDHPVSIGDFGKFGDVMGTVEDIGMRSTQVRTLNRTVVSIPNSTFAGANLENYSVRDKILFNPTFQIKRSTSDEEVWRLIDSMKEVLEKHQSVESVPTPVRLTGLTAAAFNMEIFCYVLTPDIDEFYKIQSELLLAINDAFQAAHLELA
;
A
#
# COMPACT_ATOMS: atom_id res chain seq x y z
N MET A 1 18.46 59.48 -19.30
CA MET A 1 19.10 59.35 -20.62
C MET A 1 18.77 57.97 -21.18
N LEU A 2 18.11 57.95 -22.33
CA LEU A 2 17.79 56.69 -23.04
C LEU A 2 19.02 56.32 -23.86
N GLN A 3 19.58 55.15 -23.68
CA GLN A 3 20.56 54.60 -24.62
C GLN A 3 19.82 54.11 -25.88
N PRO A 4 20.18 54.56 -27.07
CA PRO A 4 19.51 54.10 -28.27
C PRO A 4 19.84 52.62 -28.54
N GLY A 5 18.81 51.76 -28.47
CA GLY A 5 18.91 50.36 -28.84
C GLY A 5 19.03 49.35 -27.67
N GLY A 6 18.96 49.75 -26.40
CA GLY A 6 18.94 48.84 -25.25
C GLY A 6 17.54 48.68 -24.61
N PRO A 7 17.32 47.65 -23.77
CA PRO A 7 16.06 47.54 -23.02
C PRO A 7 15.90 48.80 -22.14
N SER A 8 14.65 49.31 -22.06
CA SER A 8 14.32 50.52 -21.27
C SER A 8 14.58 50.20 -19.78
N ILE A 9 15.65 50.73 -19.24
CA ILE A 9 15.98 50.66 -17.81
C ILE A 9 15.40 51.91 -17.15
N TRP A 10 14.47 51.72 -16.23
CA TRP A 10 13.96 52.77 -15.38
C TRP A 10 14.96 53.06 -14.27
N LEU A 11 15.59 54.27 -14.34
CA LEU A 11 16.47 54.75 -13.29
C LEU A 11 15.72 55.84 -12.48
N PHE A 12 15.77 55.71 -11.17
CA PHE A 12 15.26 56.77 -10.31
C PHE A 12 16.15 58.01 -10.45
N SER A 13 15.53 59.21 -10.48
CA SER A 13 16.28 60.45 -10.49
C SER A 13 17.07 60.60 -9.15
N PRO A 14 18.21 61.30 -9.12
CA PRO A 14 18.93 61.54 -7.87
C PRO A 14 18.06 62.17 -6.78
N ASP A 15 17.10 63.04 -7.18
CA ASP A 15 16.16 63.68 -6.27
C ASP A 15 15.16 62.68 -5.71
N THR A 16 14.65 61.72 -6.52
CA THR A 16 13.78 60.65 -6.06
C THR A 16 14.50 59.74 -5.09
N VAL A 17 15.77 59.37 -5.34
CA VAL A 17 16.61 58.57 -4.43
C VAL A 17 16.83 59.32 -3.10
N ALA A 18 17.10 60.64 -3.13
CA ALA A 18 17.26 61.46 -1.94
C ALA A 18 15.94 61.55 -1.11
N VAL A 19 14.80 61.62 -1.76
CA VAL A 19 13.48 61.60 -1.09
C VAL A 19 13.19 60.24 -0.49
N ILE A 20 13.46 59.14 -1.22
CA ILE A 20 13.29 57.76 -0.71
C ILE A 20 14.16 57.54 0.54
N LEU A 21 15.40 58.01 0.52
CA LEU A 21 16.33 57.94 1.68
C LEU A 21 15.80 58.74 2.88
N ARG A 22 15.11 59.90 2.63
CA ARG A 22 14.50 60.68 3.71
C ARG A 22 13.18 60.10 4.22
N LEU A 23 12.44 59.37 3.39
CA LEU A 23 11.16 58.75 3.73
C LEU A 23 11.32 57.39 4.39
N ASN A 24 12.52 56.86 4.49
CA ASN A 24 12.76 55.58 5.13
C ASN A 24 12.88 55.75 6.67
N PRO A 25 11.79 55.64 7.45
CA PRO A 25 11.84 55.84 8.92
C PRO A 25 12.55 54.71 9.65
N SER A 26 13.08 53.72 8.90
CA SER A 26 13.79 52.56 9.46
C SER A 26 15.20 52.84 9.96
N THR A 27 15.73 54.06 9.70
CA THR A 27 17.10 54.49 10.14
C THR A 27 17.11 55.20 11.48
N ALA A 28 15.97 55.56 12.09
CA ALA A 28 15.95 56.10 13.44
C ALA A 28 16.35 54.99 14.42
N ALA A 29 17.58 55.08 14.91
CA ALA A 29 18.04 54.15 15.96
C ALA A 29 17.10 54.25 17.16
N PRO A 30 16.62 53.11 17.72
CA PRO A 30 15.83 53.13 18.91
C PRO A 30 16.51 53.94 20.03
N TRP A 31 15.75 54.63 20.87
CA TRP A 31 16.23 55.50 21.93
C TRP A 31 17.29 54.83 22.84
N PHE A 32 17.20 53.51 23.05
CA PHE A 32 18.13 52.76 23.88
C PHE A 32 19.52 52.56 23.25
N VAL A 33 19.66 52.75 21.93
CA VAL A 33 20.96 52.58 21.22
C VAL A 33 21.93 53.66 21.62
N SER A 34 21.47 54.81 22.09
CA SER A 34 22.34 55.88 22.63
C SER A 34 23.13 55.49 23.89
N TYR A 35 22.70 54.45 24.59
CA TYR A 35 23.39 53.92 25.76
C TYR A 35 24.45 52.86 25.41
N PHE A 36 24.54 52.43 24.15
CA PHE A 36 25.53 51.44 23.76
C PHE A 36 26.92 52.09 23.52
N PRO A 37 28.02 51.38 23.83
CA PRO A 37 29.35 51.81 23.49
C PRO A 37 29.46 52.06 21.98
N PRO A 38 30.22 53.09 21.55
CA PRO A 38 30.31 53.48 20.15
C PRO A 38 30.74 52.36 19.20
N PHE A 39 31.57 51.42 19.64
CA PHE A 39 32.04 50.32 18.81
C PHE A 39 30.91 49.35 18.41
N LEU A 40 29.84 49.22 19.18
CA LEU A 40 28.68 48.37 18.85
C LEU A 40 27.76 48.98 17.77
N THR A 41 27.82 50.30 17.65
CA THR A 41 27.00 51.04 16.70
C THR A 41 27.75 51.41 15.43
N SER A 42 29.12 51.59 15.53
CA SER A 42 29.95 52.01 14.40
C SER A 42 30.55 50.84 13.61
N VAL A 43 30.75 49.68 14.23
CA VAL A 43 31.26 48.50 13.52
C VAL A 43 30.08 47.76 12.91
N GLU A 44 30.15 47.55 11.59
CA GLU A 44 29.12 46.86 10.83
C GLU A 44 29.63 45.51 10.28
N PHE A 45 28.86 44.49 10.41
CA PHE A 45 29.05 43.20 9.75
C PHE A 45 27.88 42.91 8.83
N LEU A 46 28.12 42.65 7.54
CA LEU A 46 27.10 42.54 6.51
C LEU A 46 26.16 43.79 6.51
N GLU A 47 26.72 44.98 6.56
CA GLU A 47 25.96 46.25 6.60
C GLU A 47 24.98 46.36 7.79
N THR A 48 25.17 45.53 8.82
CA THR A 48 24.32 45.50 10.02
C THR A 48 25.19 45.82 11.23
N PRO A 49 24.81 46.80 12.07
CA PRO A 49 25.54 47.15 13.30
C PRO A 49 25.64 45.96 14.26
N LEU A 50 26.78 45.82 14.94
CA LEU A 50 27.07 44.70 15.86
C LEU A 50 25.99 44.49 16.93
N TRP A 51 25.35 45.52 17.44
CA TRP A 51 24.32 45.41 18.45
C TRP A 51 23.11 44.59 17.97
N LYS A 52 22.76 44.68 16.67
CA LYS A 52 21.68 43.89 16.10
C LYS A 52 22.02 42.40 16.04
N TRP A 53 23.28 42.08 15.74
CA TRP A 53 23.78 40.70 15.77
C TRP A 53 23.76 40.13 17.19
N LEU A 54 24.16 40.93 18.19
CA LEU A 54 24.08 40.55 19.60
C LEU A 54 22.63 40.32 20.04
N ALA A 55 21.71 41.17 19.58
CA ALA A 55 20.26 40.99 19.85
C ALA A 55 19.72 39.67 19.24
N LEU A 56 20.12 39.34 18.00
CA LEU A 56 19.73 38.08 17.37
C LEU A 56 20.36 36.87 18.05
N ILE A 57 21.62 36.92 18.42
CA ILE A 57 22.30 35.85 19.18
C ILE A 57 21.64 35.66 20.55
N LEU A 58 21.34 36.75 21.24
CA LEU A 58 20.62 36.68 22.53
C LEU A 58 19.23 36.10 22.36
N ALA A 59 18.48 36.50 21.33
CA ALA A 59 17.22 35.92 20.99
C ALA A 59 17.34 34.39 20.71
N ALA A 60 18.33 33.96 19.96
CA ALA A 60 18.60 32.54 19.71
C ALA A 60 18.90 31.78 21.02
N ILE A 61 19.74 32.32 21.90
CA ILE A 61 20.06 31.70 23.20
C ILE A 61 18.82 31.60 24.08
N ILE A 62 18.02 32.67 24.15
CA ILE A 62 16.74 32.67 24.88
C ILE A 62 15.80 31.62 24.34
N LEU A 63 15.66 31.50 22.99
CA LEU A 63 14.80 30.50 22.37
C LEU A 63 15.30 29.08 22.62
N ILE A 64 16.60 28.83 22.57
CA ILE A 64 17.18 27.52 22.90
C ILE A 64 16.94 27.17 24.36
N SER A 65 17.11 28.13 25.28
CA SER A 65 16.81 27.94 26.70
C SER A 65 15.32 27.74 26.95
N LEU A 66 14.46 28.56 26.35
CA LEU A 66 13.00 28.49 26.46
C LEU A 66 12.46 27.24 25.78
N SER A 67 13.12 26.72 24.75
CA SER A 67 12.71 25.47 24.06
C SER A 67 12.60 24.27 25.00
N ARG A 68 13.41 24.24 26.08
CA ARG A 68 13.32 23.21 27.13
C ARG A 68 12.04 23.35 27.96
N HIS A 69 11.56 24.56 28.16
CA HIS A 69 10.30 24.84 28.88
C HIS A 69 9.09 24.67 27.94
N LEU A 70 9.28 24.84 26.64
CA LEU A 70 8.27 24.65 25.61
C LEU A 70 7.75 23.22 25.56
N ASP A 71 8.57 22.24 25.95
CA ASP A 71 8.13 20.85 26.10
C ASP A 71 6.93 20.71 27.06
N ARG A 72 6.86 21.55 28.10
CA ARG A 72 5.74 21.54 29.06
C ARG A 72 4.42 22.05 28.45
N LEU A 73 4.51 22.98 27.50
CA LEU A 73 3.35 23.52 26.77
C LEU A 73 2.94 22.65 25.57
N LEU A 74 3.92 22.08 24.87
CA LEU A 74 3.67 21.24 23.69
C LEU A 74 3.13 19.85 24.06
N ARG A 75 3.52 19.28 25.19
CA ARG A 75 3.07 17.96 25.65
C ARG A 75 1.54 17.84 25.71
N PRO A 76 0.77 18.75 26.35
CA PRO A 76 -0.68 18.63 26.40
C PRO A 76 -1.34 18.84 25.04
N LEU A 77 -0.81 19.76 24.20
CA LEU A 77 -1.34 20.03 22.87
C LEU A 77 -1.13 18.83 21.92
N LEU A 78 0.10 18.33 21.85
CA LEU A 78 0.40 17.13 21.08
C LEU A 78 -0.30 15.89 21.64
N GLY A 79 -0.41 15.77 22.96
CA GLY A 79 -1.14 14.69 23.62
C GLY A 79 -2.63 14.70 23.29
N ALA A 80 -3.26 15.88 23.16
CA ALA A 80 -4.66 16.00 22.74
C ALA A 80 -4.86 15.63 21.26
N ALA A 81 -3.92 16.06 20.39
CA ALA A 81 -3.94 15.72 18.97
C ALA A 81 -3.68 14.22 18.74
N THR A 82 -2.72 13.64 19.46
CA THR A 82 -2.37 12.22 19.32
C THR A 82 -3.40 11.28 19.94
N LYS A 83 -4.15 11.70 20.96
CA LYS A 83 -5.27 10.92 21.51
C LYS A 83 -6.36 10.64 20.47
N ARG A 84 -6.59 11.56 19.54
CA ARG A 84 -7.54 11.35 18.43
C ARG A 84 -7.04 10.37 17.37
N LEU A 85 -5.71 10.32 17.14
CA LEU A 85 -5.08 9.40 16.18
C LEU A 85 -4.70 8.05 16.79
N ALA A 86 -4.44 7.97 18.08
CA ALA A 86 -3.95 6.78 18.76
C ALA A 86 -5.09 6.01 19.45
N ARG A 87 -5.95 5.33 18.66
CA ARG A 87 -6.97 4.41 19.22
C ARG A 87 -6.40 3.15 19.90
N THR A 88 -5.11 2.84 19.76
CA THR A 88 -4.58 1.50 20.12
C THR A 88 -3.17 1.45 20.74
N HIS A 89 -2.42 2.55 20.89
CA HIS A 89 -1.09 2.51 21.55
C HIS A 89 -0.82 3.74 22.41
N SER A 90 0.13 3.59 23.36
CA SER A 90 0.54 4.63 24.30
C SER A 90 0.72 5.98 23.59
N PRO A 91 -0.17 6.95 23.83
CA PRO A 91 -0.08 8.30 23.25
C PRO A 91 1.24 8.98 23.58
N TRP A 92 1.90 8.50 24.62
CA TRP A 92 3.19 8.97 25.15
C TRP A 92 4.34 8.80 24.15
N ALA A 93 4.48 7.63 23.49
CA ALA A 93 5.56 7.37 22.54
C ALA A 93 5.48 8.27 21.30
N VAL A 94 4.27 8.49 20.78
CA VAL A 94 4.03 9.37 19.64
C VAL A 94 4.33 10.82 20.02
N THR A 95 3.83 11.27 21.18
CA THR A 95 4.07 12.62 21.68
C THR A 95 5.57 12.88 21.87
N GLN A 96 6.30 11.92 22.46
CA GLN A 96 7.75 12.05 22.71
C GLN A 96 8.57 12.12 21.40
N ALA A 97 8.19 11.34 20.39
CA ALA A 97 8.87 11.35 19.12
C ALA A 97 8.65 12.66 18.32
N MET A 98 7.47 13.28 18.45
CA MET A 98 7.11 14.51 17.73
C MET A 98 7.57 15.79 18.43
N LEU A 99 7.85 15.74 19.76
CA LEU A 99 8.28 16.91 20.53
C LEU A 99 9.54 17.57 19.96
N GLY A 100 10.53 16.79 19.52
CA GLY A 100 11.78 17.33 18.96
C GLY A 100 11.56 18.18 17.71
N PRO A 101 10.98 17.62 16.62
CA PRO A 101 10.68 18.37 15.40
C PRO A 101 9.74 19.57 15.66
N ALA A 102 8.67 19.38 16.43
CA ALA A 102 7.72 20.45 16.73
C ALA A 102 8.37 21.64 17.46
N ARG A 103 9.24 21.34 18.42
CA ARG A 103 10.02 22.37 19.13
C ARG A 103 10.93 23.12 18.18
N MET A 104 11.63 22.44 17.27
CA MET A 104 12.50 23.05 16.28
C MET A 104 11.71 23.96 15.34
N PHE A 105 10.57 23.52 14.82
CA PHE A 105 9.68 24.35 14.00
C PHE A 105 9.23 25.61 14.72
N LEU A 106 8.80 25.48 15.96
CA LEU A 106 8.32 26.62 16.73
C LEU A 106 9.48 27.60 17.04
N SER A 107 10.68 27.09 17.35
CA SER A 107 11.86 27.92 17.55
C SER A 107 12.25 28.69 16.29
N ILE A 108 12.18 28.06 15.11
CA ILE A 108 12.45 28.72 13.82
C ILE A 108 11.40 29.81 13.56
N ALA A 109 10.12 29.53 13.79
CA ALA A 109 9.04 30.50 13.58
C ALA A 109 9.18 31.72 14.49
N VAL A 110 9.47 31.52 15.78
CA VAL A 110 9.69 32.61 16.74
C VAL A 110 10.95 33.40 16.43
N PHE A 111 12.04 32.71 16.00
CA PHE A 111 13.26 33.39 15.58
C PHE A 111 13.05 34.26 14.33
N ARG A 112 12.24 33.79 13.36
CA ARG A 112 11.87 34.59 12.19
C ARG A 112 11.16 35.88 12.58
N ILE A 113 10.24 35.82 13.55
CA ILE A 113 9.57 37.01 14.08
C ILE A 113 10.60 37.95 14.76
N ALA A 114 11.57 37.39 15.51
CA ALA A 114 12.63 38.20 16.12
C ALA A 114 13.51 38.91 15.06
N VAL A 115 13.83 38.23 13.94
CA VAL A 115 14.58 38.83 12.82
C VAL A 115 13.79 40.00 12.20
N GLU A 116 12.47 39.83 12.02
CA GLU A 116 11.64 40.93 11.51
C GLU A 116 11.55 42.11 12.48
N GLY A 117 11.57 41.87 13.80
CA GLY A 117 11.57 42.88 14.83
C GLY A 117 12.89 43.67 14.88
N VAL A 118 14.04 43.01 14.77
CA VAL A 118 15.38 43.61 14.80
C VAL A 118 15.71 44.37 13.49
N ARG A 119 15.09 43.98 12.38
CA ARG A 119 15.28 44.57 11.05
C ARG A 119 16.77 44.72 10.69
N PRO A 120 17.51 43.63 10.50
CA PRO A 120 18.88 43.67 10.00
C PRO A 120 18.92 44.22 8.56
N SER A 121 20.10 44.49 8.02
CA SER A 121 20.30 44.92 6.63
C SER A 121 19.69 43.90 5.62
N ALA A 122 19.54 44.32 4.38
CA ALA A 122 19.05 43.45 3.31
C ALA A 122 19.98 42.23 3.11
N LEU A 123 21.31 42.46 3.13
CA LEU A 123 22.32 41.40 3.01
C LEU A 123 22.24 40.40 4.16
N ALA A 124 22.22 40.86 5.39
CA ALA A 124 22.09 39.97 6.56
C ALA A 124 20.79 39.19 6.55
N ARG A 125 19.67 39.78 6.08
CA ARG A 125 18.38 39.14 5.98
C ARG A 125 18.39 37.99 4.97
N ILE A 126 19.09 38.13 3.83
CA ILE A 126 19.26 37.07 2.83
C ILE A 126 19.96 35.85 3.47
N TYR A 127 21.13 36.03 4.06
CA TYR A 127 21.91 34.94 4.67
C TYR A 127 21.17 34.30 5.86
N ILE A 128 20.51 35.09 6.69
CA ILE A 128 19.69 34.55 7.78
C ILE A 128 18.51 33.79 7.21
N GLY A 129 17.87 34.27 6.14
CA GLY A 129 16.78 33.60 5.44
C GLY A 129 17.20 32.23 4.92
N GLU A 130 18.30 32.16 4.19
CA GLU A 130 18.87 30.90 3.69
C GLU A 130 19.19 29.90 4.83
N ALA A 131 19.80 30.38 5.92
CA ALA A 131 20.07 29.54 7.09
C ALA A 131 18.77 29.01 7.75
N LEU A 132 17.74 29.85 7.84
CA LEU A 132 16.44 29.45 8.37
C LEU A 132 15.73 28.42 7.45
N GLU A 133 15.81 28.59 6.13
CA GLU A 133 15.28 27.62 5.17
C GLU A 133 15.94 26.26 5.32
N LEU A 134 17.28 26.22 5.46
CA LEU A 134 18.00 24.99 5.77
C LEU A 134 17.48 24.32 7.04
N LEU A 135 17.30 25.09 8.11
CA LEU A 135 16.77 24.58 9.38
C LEU A 135 15.32 24.07 9.23
N VAL A 136 14.49 24.72 8.40
CA VAL A 136 13.12 24.26 8.09
C VAL A 136 13.18 22.93 7.36
N VAL A 137 13.97 22.82 6.28
CA VAL A 137 14.11 21.56 5.51
C VAL A 137 14.60 20.43 6.41
N TRP A 138 15.61 20.71 7.25
CA TRP A 138 16.12 19.76 8.23
C TRP A 138 15.03 19.31 9.22
N SER A 139 14.25 20.25 9.75
CA SER A 139 13.16 19.97 10.69
C SER A 139 12.05 19.14 10.07
N VAL A 140 11.68 19.42 8.79
CA VAL A 140 10.72 18.61 8.03
C VAL A 140 11.25 17.20 7.80
N ALA A 141 12.49 17.07 7.32
CA ALA A 141 13.12 15.78 7.10
C ALA A 141 13.18 14.95 8.41
N TRP A 142 13.57 15.59 9.52
CA TRP A 142 13.58 14.94 10.83
C TRP A 142 12.19 14.50 11.27
N CYS A 143 11.17 15.34 11.07
CA CYS A 143 9.77 15.00 11.36
C CYS A 143 9.31 13.77 10.54
N LEU A 144 9.60 13.76 9.24
CA LEU A 144 9.26 12.63 8.36
C LEU A 144 9.96 11.34 8.78
N LEU A 145 11.26 11.41 9.11
CA LEU A 145 12.00 10.25 9.63
C LEU A 145 11.37 9.70 10.92
N ARG A 146 10.94 10.59 11.83
CA ARG A 146 10.25 10.17 13.06
C ARG A 146 8.90 9.54 12.79
N ILE A 147 8.15 10.04 11.81
CA ILE A 147 6.86 9.43 11.40
C ILE A 147 7.11 8.03 10.84
N VAL A 148 8.11 7.85 9.97
CA VAL A 148 8.50 6.53 9.46
C VAL A 148 8.88 5.57 10.59
N ASP A 149 9.69 6.03 11.55
CA ASP A 149 10.08 5.21 12.71
C ASP A 149 8.87 4.77 13.54
N LEU A 150 7.95 5.70 13.82
CA LEU A 150 6.73 5.39 14.56
C LEU A 150 5.84 4.38 13.83
N PHE A 151 5.67 4.56 12.52
CA PHE A 151 4.87 3.66 11.70
C PHE A 151 5.47 2.26 11.68
N LEU A 152 6.78 2.14 11.40
CA LEU A 152 7.46 0.84 11.31
C LEU A 152 7.52 0.13 12.66
N ASN A 153 7.75 0.85 13.76
CA ASN A 153 7.71 0.27 15.11
C ASN A 153 6.32 -0.27 15.45
N ARG A 154 5.26 0.40 14.98
CA ARG A 154 3.88 -0.07 15.14
C ARG A 154 3.64 -1.36 14.36
N VAL A 155 4.09 -1.41 13.11
CA VAL A 155 4.00 -2.61 12.28
C VAL A 155 4.78 -3.76 12.91
N GLU A 156 6.01 -3.50 13.39
CA GLU A 156 6.85 -4.51 14.05
C GLU A 156 6.18 -5.10 15.29
N SER A 157 5.54 -4.27 16.13
CA SER A 157 4.82 -4.75 17.33
C SER A 157 3.64 -5.66 16.98
N SER A 158 2.95 -5.39 15.86
CA SER A 158 1.84 -6.21 15.38
C SER A 158 2.29 -7.57 14.82
N PHE A 159 3.49 -7.65 14.23
CA PHE A 159 4.06 -8.90 13.73
C PHE A 159 4.73 -9.74 14.85
N ALA A 160 5.22 -9.12 15.91
CA ALA A 160 5.86 -9.84 17.02
C ALA A 160 4.93 -10.83 17.72
N THR A 161 3.62 -10.61 17.69
CA THR A 161 2.60 -11.49 18.27
C THR A 161 2.34 -12.75 17.43
N ARG A 162 2.82 -12.82 16.18
CA ARG A 162 2.55 -13.94 15.25
C ARG A 162 3.75 -14.85 14.95
N HIS A 163 4.82 -14.83 15.76
CA HIS A 163 6.02 -15.69 15.62
C HIS A 163 6.70 -15.73 14.22
N GLN A 164 6.54 -14.74 13.38
CA GLN A 164 7.14 -14.71 12.05
C GLN A 164 8.46 -13.92 12.06
N PHE A 165 9.58 -14.60 12.17
CA PHE A 165 10.94 -14.02 12.20
C PHE A 165 11.35 -13.27 10.91
N SER A 166 10.75 -13.59 9.77
CA SER A 166 11.09 -12.99 8.45
C SER A 166 10.69 -11.52 8.29
N GLY A 167 9.71 -11.04 9.03
CA GLY A 167 9.17 -9.67 8.88
C GLY A 167 10.15 -8.56 9.28
N ARG A 168 11.03 -8.79 10.26
CA ARG A 168 11.98 -7.77 10.78
C ARG A 168 13.00 -7.30 9.74
N SER A 169 13.43 -8.18 8.84
CA SER A 169 14.40 -7.84 7.80
C SER A 169 13.78 -6.93 6.74
N ILE A 170 12.53 -7.18 6.36
CA ILE A 170 11.75 -6.36 5.41
C ILE A 170 11.50 -4.98 6.00
N LEU A 171 11.11 -4.89 7.28
CA LEU A 171 10.89 -3.61 7.95
C LEU A 171 12.16 -2.76 8.04
N ARG A 172 13.32 -3.39 8.31
CA ARG A 172 14.62 -2.68 8.29
C ARG A 172 14.98 -2.15 6.90
N LEU A 173 14.73 -2.95 5.86
CA LEU A 173 14.93 -2.51 4.48
C LEU A 173 14.01 -1.32 4.15
N GLY A 174 12.72 -1.42 4.46
CA GLY A 174 11.75 -0.34 4.27
C GLY A 174 12.15 0.96 5.00
N ARG A 175 12.61 0.85 6.26
CA ARG A 175 13.14 2.00 7.02
C ARG A 175 14.32 2.65 6.30
N ARG A 176 15.29 1.85 5.86
CA ARG A 176 16.49 2.37 5.18
C ARG A 176 16.14 3.04 3.86
N THR A 177 15.29 2.42 3.05
CA THR A 177 14.83 2.98 1.77
C THR A 177 14.08 4.30 1.98
N ALA A 178 13.12 4.34 2.90
CA ALA A 178 12.38 5.56 3.23
C ALA A 178 13.32 6.67 3.73
N SER A 179 14.29 6.34 4.60
CA SER A 179 15.25 7.32 5.11
C SER A 179 16.15 7.89 4.00
N VAL A 180 16.66 7.04 3.11
CA VAL A 180 17.46 7.48 1.96
C VAL A 180 16.63 8.39 1.04
N THR A 181 15.40 8.03 0.75
CA THR A 181 14.49 8.83 -0.07
C THR A 181 14.24 10.21 0.55
N ILE A 182 13.93 10.27 1.85
CA ILE A 182 13.71 11.55 2.57
C ILE A 182 14.96 12.43 2.50
N VAL A 183 16.15 11.86 2.72
CA VAL A 183 17.41 12.60 2.66
C VAL A 183 17.69 13.13 1.26
N ILE A 184 17.46 12.32 0.21
CA ILE A 184 17.62 12.76 -1.18
C ILE A 184 16.70 13.97 -1.47
N PHE A 185 15.41 13.88 -1.11
CA PHE A 185 14.48 15.00 -1.30
C PHE A 185 14.86 16.23 -0.49
N ALA A 186 15.34 16.06 0.75
CA ALA A 186 15.83 17.17 1.56
C ALA A 186 17.02 17.87 0.91
N ILE A 187 17.98 17.12 0.35
CA ILE A 187 19.13 17.68 -0.38
C ILE A 187 18.65 18.45 -1.63
N LEU A 188 17.72 17.88 -2.39
CA LEU A 188 17.18 18.56 -3.58
C LEU A 188 16.46 19.86 -3.23
N LEU A 189 15.70 19.89 -2.13
CA LEU A 189 15.05 21.12 -1.65
C LEU A 189 16.08 22.17 -1.25
N VAL A 190 17.15 21.80 -0.57
CA VAL A 190 18.25 22.70 -0.19
C VAL A 190 18.94 23.25 -1.43
N LEU A 191 19.29 22.41 -2.41
CA LEU A 191 19.91 22.85 -3.65
C LEU A 191 19.02 23.81 -4.43
N SER A 192 17.71 23.53 -4.45
CA SER A 192 16.71 24.39 -5.11
C SER A 192 16.60 25.75 -4.41
N SER A 193 16.62 25.80 -3.06
CA SER A 193 16.56 27.07 -2.32
C SER A 193 17.79 27.94 -2.54
N TRP A 194 18.95 27.33 -2.81
CA TRP A 194 20.16 28.04 -3.17
C TRP A 194 20.23 28.46 -4.67
N GLY A 195 19.15 28.26 -5.41
CA GLY A 195 19.07 28.66 -6.81
C GLY A 195 19.71 27.71 -7.80
N TYR A 196 20.18 26.52 -7.37
CA TYR A 196 20.65 25.51 -8.30
C TYR A 196 19.50 24.91 -9.10
N ASN A 197 19.74 24.70 -10.39
CA ASN A 197 18.77 24.04 -11.25
C ASN A 197 18.71 22.53 -10.92
N THR A 198 17.73 22.13 -10.12
CA THR A 198 17.53 20.75 -9.70
C THR A 198 16.75 19.93 -10.74
N ALA A 199 16.25 20.53 -11.82
CA ALA A 199 15.43 19.84 -12.83
C ALA A 199 16.15 18.64 -13.44
N THR A 200 17.44 18.75 -13.77
CA THR A 200 18.25 17.65 -14.33
C THR A 200 18.43 16.51 -13.33
N LEU A 201 18.63 16.83 -12.05
CA LEU A 201 18.74 15.82 -10.98
C LEU A 201 17.42 15.10 -10.78
N VAL A 202 16.30 15.83 -10.75
CA VAL A 202 14.96 15.26 -10.64
C VAL A 202 14.63 14.39 -11.85
N ALA A 203 14.99 14.83 -13.07
CA ALA A 203 14.81 14.03 -14.28
C ALA A 203 15.61 12.73 -14.22
N GLY A 204 16.88 12.79 -13.80
CA GLY A 204 17.74 11.60 -13.63
C GLY A 204 17.19 10.64 -12.58
N LEU A 205 16.73 11.15 -11.43
CA LEU A 205 16.07 10.36 -10.40
C LEU A 205 14.76 9.76 -10.90
N GLY A 206 14.01 10.47 -11.77
CA GLY A 206 12.79 9.97 -12.40
C GLY A 206 13.08 8.75 -13.28
N VAL A 207 14.09 8.82 -14.16
CA VAL A 207 14.51 7.67 -15.00
C VAL A 207 14.97 6.49 -14.12
N GLY A 208 15.81 6.77 -13.09
CA GLY A 208 16.22 5.75 -12.12
C GLY A 208 15.04 5.15 -11.37
N GLY A 209 14.04 5.97 -11.01
CA GLY A 209 12.81 5.54 -10.37
C GLY A 209 11.98 4.60 -11.25
N ILE A 210 11.88 4.87 -12.56
CA ILE A 210 11.22 3.98 -13.52
C ILE A 210 11.93 2.62 -13.57
N ALA A 211 13.27 2.61 -13.63
CA ALA A 211 14.03 1.37 -13.64
C ALA A 211 13.79 0.53 -12.37
N VAL A 212 13.75 1.16 -11.19
CA VAL A 212 13.42 0.51 -9.92
C VAL A 212 11.98 0.01 -9.91
N ALA A 213 11.02 0.80 -10.44
CA ALA A 213 9.61 0.41 -10.51
C ALA A 213 9.42 -0.83 -11.40
N LEU A 214 10.08 -0.88 -12.57
CA LEU A 214 10.04 -2.05 -13.45
C LEU A 214 10.67 -3.28 -12.77
N ALA A 215 11.79 -3.12 -12.06
CA ALA A 215 12.40 -4.22 -11.31
C ALA A 215 11.51 -4.74 -10.16
N ALA A 216 10.71 -3.87 -9.54
CA ALA A 216 9.79 -4.21 -8.44
C ALA A 216 8.40 -4.66 -8.90
N GLN A 217 8.07 -4.52 -10.19
CA GLN A 217 6.72 -4.70 -10.74
C GLN A 217 6.07 -6.02 -10.34
N GLN A 218 6.80 -7.14 -10.48
CA GLN A 218 6.27 -8.47 -10.15
C GLN A 218 5.99 -8.62 -8.65
N THR A 219 6.83 -8.04 -7.81
CA THR A 219 6.64 -8.08 -6.34
C THR A 219 5.38 -7.30 -5.95
N ILE A 220 5.21 -6.13 -6.53
CA ILE A 220 4.04 -5.27 -6.30
C ILE A 220 2.77 -5.96 -6.81
N ALA A 221 2.80 -6.55 -8.01
CA ALA A 221 1.69 -7.31 -8.57
C ALA A 221 1.27 -8.48 -7.67
N ASN A 222 2.22 -9.20 -7.08
CA ASN A 222 1.93 -10.28 -6.14
C ASN A 222 1.28 -9.78 -4.84
N ILE A 223 1.71 -8.65 -4.31
CA ILE A 223 1.10 -8.06 -3.10
C ILE A 223 -0.35 -7.65 -3.39
N PHE A 224 -0.60 -6.95 -4.52
CA PHE A 224 -1.96 -6.57 -4.92
C PHE A 224 -2.82 -7.80 -5.21
N GLY A 225 -2.29 -8.84 -5.86
CA GLY A 225 -2.98 -10.11 -6.05
C GLY A 225 -3.38 -10.75 -4.72
N GLY A 226 -2.49 -10.76 -3.72
CA GLY A 226 -2.82 -11.25 -2.38
C GLY A 226 -3.91 -10.44 -1.68
N VAL A 227 -3.85 -9.12 -1.79
CA VAL A 227 -4.90 -8.22 -1.25
C VAL A 227 -6.26 -8.49 -1.93
N SER A 228 -6.28 -8.71 -3.26
CA SER A 228 -7.49 -9.02 -4.00
C SER A 228 -8.08 -10.36 -3.57
N VAL A 229 -7.27 -11.41 -3.48
CA VAL A 229 -7.72 -12.74 -3.03
C VAL A 229 -8.32 -12.68 -1.61
N ILE A 230 -7.67 -11.95 -0.70
CA ILE A 230 -8.17 -11.76 0.67
C ILE A 230 -9.42 -10.86 0.71
N GLY A 231 -9.51 -9.85 -0.15
CA GLY A 231 -10.62 -8.89 -0.18
C GLY A 231 -11.88 -9.43 -0.80
N ASP A 232 -11.75 -10.13 -1.94
CA ASP A 232 -12.88 -10.66 -2.72
C ASP A 232 -13.35 -12.03 -2.23
N HIS A 233 -12.52 -12.75 -1.45
CA HIS A 233 -12.79 -14.08 -0.89
C HIS A 233 -13.24 -15.13 -1.93
N PRO A 234 -12.63 -15.23 -3.12
CA PRO A 234 -13.00 -16.26 -4.08
C PRO A 234 -12.71 -17.67 -3.53
N VAL A 235 -11.75 -17.77 -2.64
CA VAL A 235 -11.37 -18.97 -1.89
C VAL A 235 -10.95 -18.62 -0.47
N SER A 236 -11.12 -19.57 0.45
CA SER A 236 -10.71 -19.49 1.85
C SER A 236 -9.66 -20.56 2.17
N ILE A 237 -8.90 -20.36 3.25
CA ILE A 237 -8.00 -21.40 3.75
C ILE A 237 -8.84 -22.62 4.15
N GLY A 238 -8.48 -23.79 3.64
CA GLY A 238 -9.19 -25.05 3.79
C GLY A 238 -10.05 -25.44 2.58
N ASP A 239 -10.31 -24.52 1.64
CA ASP A 239 -11.08 -24.83 0.46
C ASP A 239 -10.31 -25.75 -0.49
N PHE A 240 -11.02 -26.77 -1.00
CA PHE A 240 -10.54 -27.67 -2.04
C PHE A 240 -11.04 -27.20 -3.39
N GLY A 241 -10.16 -27.18 -4.38
CA GLY A 241 -10.53 -26.72 -5.71
C GLY A 241 -9.43 -26.91 -6.74
N LYS A 242 -9.73 -26.42 -7.95
CA LYS A 242 -8.76 -26.33 -9.05
C LYS A 242 -8.40 -24.86 -9.27
N PHE A 243 -7.13 -24.55 -9.17
CA PHE A 243 -6.56 -23.22 -9.21
C PHE A 243 -5.59 -23.12 -10.39
N GLY A 244 -6.11 -22.72 -11.56
CA GLY A 244 -5.41 -22.90 -12.83
C GLY A 244 -5.18 -24.39 -13.13
N ASP A 245 -3.91 -24.80 -13.19
CA ASP A 245 -3.55 -26.22 -13.45
C ASP A 245 -3.33 -27.04 -12.16
N VAL A 246 -3.42 -26.41 -10.98
CA VAL A 246 -3.16 -27.05 -9.69
C VAL A 246 -4.47 -27.40 -9.02
N MET A 247 -4.66 -28.69 -8.67
CA MET A 247 -5.78 -29.17 -7.87
C MET A 247 -5.31 -29.49 -6.45
N GLY A 248 -6.03 -28.99 -5.45
CA GLY A 248 -5.69 -29.23 -4.05
C GLY A 248 -6.45 -28.35 -3.07
N THR A 249 -6.00 -28.37 -1.82
CA THR A 249 -6.56 -27.58 -0.72
C THR A 249 -5.71 -26.35 -0.46
N VAL A 250 -6.32 -25.18 -0.33
CA VAL A 250 -5.65 -23.95 0.06
C VAL A 250 -5.18 -24.09 1.51
N GLU A 251 -3.88 -24.04 1.74
CA GLU A 251 -3.26 -24.22 3.07
C GLU A 251 -2.95 -22.88 3.73
N ASP A 252 -2.45 -21.92 2.94
CA ASP A 252 -2.12 -20.58 3.42
C ASP A 252 -2.21 -19.56 2.28
N ILE A 253 -2.65 -18.35 2.61
CA ILE A 253 -2.67 -17.20 1.70
C ILE A 253 -1.71 -16.17 2.26
N GLY A 254 -0.45 -16.24 1.77
CA GLY A 254 0.61 -15.33 2.18
C GLY A 254 0.57 -13.99 1.44
N MET A 255 1.46 -13.08 1.80
CA MET A 255 1.55 -11.75 1.19
C MET A 255 1.91 -11.80 -0.31
N ARG A 256 2.70 -12.78 -0.75
CA ARG A 256 3.24 -12.90 -2.12
C ARG A 256 2.72 -14.13 -2.87
N SER A 257 2.37 -15.17 -2.17
CA SER A 257 2.00 -16.45 -2.77
C SER A 257 0.96 -17.17 -1.91
N THR A 258 0.07 -17.90 -2.57
CA THR A 258 -0.90 -18.81 -1.98
C THR A 258 -0.31 -20.22 -2.03
N GLN A 259 -0.40 -20.96 -0.94
CA GLN A 259 0.08 -22.35 -0.81
C GLN A 259 -1.09 -23.29 -0.98
N VAL A 260 -0.96 -24.24 -1.92
CA VAL A 260 -1.96 -25.25 -2.22
C VAL A 260 -1.35 -26.63 -1.96
N ARG A 261 -1.97 -27.41 -1.11
CA ARG A 261 -1.60 -28.80 -0.87
C ARG A 261 -2.32 -29.71 -1.84
N THR A 262 -1.57 -30.33 -2.74
CA THR A 262 -2.09 -31.24 -3.75
C THR A 262 -2.55 -32.58 -3.15
N LEU A 263 -3.28 -33.36 -3.94
CA LEU A 263 -3.66 -34.73 -3.57
C LEU A 263 -2.45 -35.64 -3.28
N ASN A 264 -1.31 -35.40 -3.94
CA ASN A 264 -0.05 -36.09 -3.67
C ASN A 264 0.64 -35.63 -2.37
N ARG A 265 -0.02 -34.77 -1.55
CA ARG A 265 0.49 -34.22 -0.30
C ARG A 265 1.68 -33.27 -0.47
N THR A 266 2.02 -32.88 -1.70
CA THR A 266 3.02 -31.84 -1.97
C THR A 266 2.39 -30.45 -1.83
N VAL A 267 3.23 -29.45 -1.48
CA VAL A 267 2.78 -28.07 -1.39
C VAL A 267 3.28 -27.31 -2.61
N VAL A 268 2.36 -26.74 -3.36
CA VAL A 268 2.65 -25.86 -4.51
C VAL A 268 2.44 -24.41 -4.07
N SER A 269 3.46 -23.57 -4.26
CA SER A 269 3.39 -22.13 -3.98
C SER A 269 3.10 -21.38 -5.28
N ILE A 270 1.91 -20.83 -5.40
CA ILE A 270 1.45 -20.09 -6.58
C ILE A 270 1.59 -18.58 -6.29
N PRO A 271 2.30 -17.80 -7.13
CA PRO A 271 2.36 -16.34 -6.97
C PRO A 271 0.96 -15.73 -6.99
N ASN A 272 0.66 -14.81 -6.06
CA ASN A 272 -0.69 -14.27 -5.93
C ASN A 272 -1.17 -13.51 -7.17
N SER A 273 -0.28 -12.88 -7.93
CA SER A 273 -0.64 -12.24 -9.20
C SER A 273 -1.13 -13.25 -10.24
N THR A 274 -0.56 -14.46 -10.26
CA THR A 274 -1.01 -15.57 -11.11
C THR A 274 -2.28 -16.17 -10.56
N PHE A 275 -2.35 -16.39 -9.24
CA PHE A 275 -3.50 -16.98 -8.58
C PHE A 275 -4.76 -16.12 -8.75
N ALA A 276 -4.68 -14.80 -8.51
CA ALA A 276 -5.80 -13.88 -8.68
C ALA A 276 -6.25 -13.70 -10.14
N GLY A 277 -5.35 -13.91 -11.11
CA GLY A 277 -5.67 -13.84 -12.54
C GLY A 277 -6.07 -15.19 -13.17
N ALA A 278 -6.01 -16.30 -12.44
CA ALA A 278 -6.35 -17.61 -12.94
C ALA A 278 -7.87 -17.87 -12.80
N ASN A 279 -8.37 -18.84 -13.58
CA ASN A 279 -9.69 -19.40 -13.34
C ASN A 279 -9.63 -20.24 -12.06
N LEU A 280 -10.46 -19.86 -11.08
CA LEU A 280 -10.55 -20.53 -9.80
C LEU A 280 -11.85 -21.32 -9.76
N GLU A 281 -11.76 -22.63 -9.60
CA GLU A 281 -12.89 -23.52 -9.46
C GLU A 281 -12.91 -24.06 -8.03
N ASN A 282 -13.84 -23.57 -7.22
CA ASN A 282 -13.94 -23.90 -5.80
C ASN A 282 -14.98 -25.02 -5.60
N TYR A 283 -14.51 -26.20 -5.24
CA TYR A 283 -15.37 -27.36 -5.00
C TYR A 283 -15.99 -27.37 -3.60
N SER A 284 -15.45 -26.60 -2.67
CA SER A 284 -15.97 -26.55 -1.29
C SER A 284 -17.28 -25.78 -1.16
N VAL A 285 -17.61 -24.91 -2.14
CA VAL A 285 -18.85 -24.11 -2.13
C VAL A 285 -19.95 -24.67 -3.01
N ARG A 286 -19.75 -25.88 -3.58
CA ARG A 286 -20.78 -26.54 -4.38
C ARG A 286 -21.95 -26.99 -3.49
N ASP A 287 -23.17 -26.92 -4.01
CA ASP A 287 -24.39 -27.36 -3.35
C ASP A 287 -24.76 -28.83 -3.70
N LYS A 288 -24.34 -29.28 -4.86
CA LYS A 288 -24.64 -30.64 -5.41
C LYS A 288 -23.54 -31.05 -6.37
N ILE A 289 -23.48 -32.37 -6.65
CA ILE A 289 -22.44 -32.92 -7.51
C ILE A 289 -23.09 -33.57 -8.73
N LEU A 290 -22.56 -33.25 -9.91
CA LEU A 290 -23.02 -33.81 -11.17
C LEU A 290 -22.66 -35.31 -11.25
N PHE A 291 -23.68 -36.14 -11.53
CA PHE A 291 -23.54 -37.55 -11.90
C PHE A 291 -23.85 -37.70 -13.38
N ASN A 292 -22.80 -37.92 -14.18
CA ASN A 292 -22.89 -37.97 -15.65
C ASN A 292 -22.09 -39.15 -16.23
N PRO A 293 -22.44 -40.38 -15.89
CA PRO A 293 -21.83 -41.54 -16.53
C PRO A 293 -22.37 -41.75 -17.93
N THR A 294 -21.51 -42.29 -18.80
CA THR A 294 -21.88 -42.69 -20.16
C THR A 294 -21.81 -44.19 -20.32
N PHE A 295 -22.77 -44.75 -21.05
CA PHE A 295 -22.89 -46.16 -21.33
C PHE A 295 -22.97 -46.41 -22.82
N GLN A 296 -22.48 -47.57 -23.26
CA GLN A 296 -22.58 -48.01 -24.64
C GLN A 296 -23.41 -49.29 -24.70
N ILE A 297 -24.46 -49.28 -25.53
CA ILE A 297 -25.37 -50.41 -25.75
C ILE A 297 -25.10 -50.93 -27.16
N LYS A 298 -25.07 -52.25 -27.34
CA LYS A 298 -24.87 -52.88 -28.65
C LYS A 298 -25.85 -52.37 -29.71
N ARG A 299 -25.36 -52.06 -30.89
CA ARG A 299 -26.22 -51.59 -32.02
C ARG A 299 -27.28 -52.59 -32.46
N SER A 300 -27.10 -53.88 -32.14
CA SER A 300 -28.08 -54.95 -32.43
C SER A 300 -29.32 -54.91 -31.51
N THR A 301 -29.32 -54.10 -30.46
CA THR A 301 -30.44 -53.89 -29.56
C THR A 301 -31.59 -53.20 -30.31
N SER A 302 -32.81 -53.67 -30.11
CA SER A 302 -33.99 -53.07 -30.73
C SER A 302 -34.33 -51.71 -30.07
N ASP A 303 -35.00 -50.85 -30.87
CA ASP A 303 -35.38 -49.51 -30.34
C ASP A 303 -36.30 -49.61 -29.12
N GLU A 304 -37.22 -50.66 -29.11
CA GLU A 304 -38.15 -50.92 -28.00
C GLU A 304 -37.39 -51.33 -26.70
N GLU A 305 -36.34 -52.12 -26.84
CA GLU A 305 -35.47 -52.49 -25.69
C GLU A 305 -34.68 -51.28 -25.14
N VAL A 306 -34.18 -50.43 -26.02
CA VAL A 306 -33.52 -49.19 -25.63
C VAL A 306 -34.45 -48.28 -24.87
N TRP A 307 -35.70 -48.09 -25.33
CA TRP A 307 -36.67 -47.27 -24.61
C TRP A 307 -37.05 -47.87 -23.26
N ARG A 308 -37.26 -49.18 -23.17
CA ARG A 308 -37.55 -49.89 -21.89
C ARG A 308 -36.38 -49.69 -20.89
N LEU A 309 -35.14 -49.74 -21.35
CA LEU A 309 -33.99 -49.50 -20.52
C LEU A 309 -33.93 -48.05 -20.03
N ILE A 310 -34.19 -47.07 -20.92
CA ILE A 310 -34.23 -45.63 -20.54
C ILE A 310 -35.29 -45.43 -19.44
N ASP A 311 -36.50 -46.00 -19.58
CA ASP A 311 -37.55 -45.86 -18.60
C ASP A 311 -37.20 -46.54 -17.27
N SER A 312 -36.58 -47.72 -17.31
CA SER A 312 -36.11 -48.40 -16.09
C SER A 312 -35.02 -47.62 -15.35
N MET A 313 -34.06 -47.07 -16.09
CA MET A 313 -33.01 -46.23 -15.49
C MET A 313 -33.57 -44.95 -14.91
N LYS A 314 -34.56 -44.35 -15.59
CA LYS A 314 -35.25 -43.16 -15.08
C LYS A 314 -35.98 -43.48 -13.77
N GLU A 315 -36.68 -44.60 -13.68
CA GLU A 315 -37.32 -45.03 -12.46
C GLU A 315 -36.34 -45.26 -11.30
N VAL A 316 -35.16 -45.81 -11.57
CA VAL A 316 -34.06 -45.96 -10.58
C VAL A 316 -33.63 -44.61 -10.03
N LEU A 317 -33.43 -43.63 -10.92
CA LEU A 317 -32.99 -42.30 -10.51
C LEU A 317 -34.09 -41.55 -9.73
N GLU A 318 -35.34 -41.63 -10.15
CA GLU A 318 -36.47 -40.97 -9.50
C GLU A 318 -36.80 -41.55 -8.11
N LYS A 319 -36.53 -42.83 -7.88
CA LYS A 319 -36.72 -43.48 -6.59
C LYS A 319 -35.63 -43.13 -5.56
N HIS A 320 -34.50 -42.65 -6.02
CA HIS A 320 -33.39 -42.38 -5.11
C HIS A 320 -33.50 -40.98 -4.48
N GLN A 321 -33.66 -40.92 -3.15
CA GLN A 321 -33.93 -39.69 -2.41
C GLN A 321 -32.86 -38.60 -2.55
N SER A 322 -31.61 -39.00 -2.78
CA SER A 322 -30.48 -38.08 -2.92
C SER A 322 -30.25 -37.63 -4.37
N VAL A 323 -31.10 -37.98 -5.30
CA VAL A 323 -30.98 -37.54 -6.71
C VAL A 323 -32.00 -36.44 -7.00
N GLU A 324 -31.54 -35.38 -7.62
CA GLU A 324 -32.41 -34.28 -8.05
C GLU A 324 -33.31 -34.76 -9.21
N SER A 325 -34.62 -34.52 -9.10
CA SER A 325 -35.55 -34.82 -10.18
C SER A 325 -35.34 -33.88 -11.36
N VAL A 326 -34.94 -34.42 -12.49
CA VAL A 326 -34.76 -33.68 -13.76
C VAL A 326 -35.69 -34.28 -14.83
N PRO A 327 -36.19 -33.46 -15.78
CA PRO A 327 -37.22 -33.95 -16.76
C PRO A 327 -36.72 -35.07 -17.65
N THR A 328 -35.46 -35.11 -18.01
CA THR A 328 -34.85 -36.10 -18.92
C THR A 328 -33.49 -36.53 -18.43
N PRO A 329 -33.39 -37.31 -17.32
CA PRO A 329 -32.11 -37.66 -16.72
C PRO A 329 -31.33 -38.69 -17.54
N VAL A 330 -31.99 -39.46 -18.41
CA VAL A 330 -31.37 -40.48 -19.28
C VAL A 330 -31.65 -40.13 -20.73
N ARG A 331 -30.63 -40.07 -21.56
CA ARG A 331 -30.78 -39.69 -22.98
C ARG A 331 -29.74 -40.37 -23.88
N LEU A 332 -30.12 -40.58 -25.11
CA LEU A 332 -29.21 -41.00 -26.17
C LEU A 332 -28.45 -39.78 -26.68
N THR A 333 -27.12 -39.85 -26.67
CA THR A 333 -26.23 -38.74 -27.09
C THR A 333 -25.60 -38.97 -28.44
N GLY A 334 -25.64 -40.21 -28.96
CA GLY A 334 -25.09 -40.51 -30.25
C GLY A 334 -25.26 -41.94 -30.70
N LEU A 335 -25.03 -42.17 -31.98
CA LEU A 335 -25.05 -43.45 -32.64
C LEU A 335 -23.71 -43.69 -33.32
N THR A 336 -23.13 -44.85 -33.07
CA THR A 336 -21.92 -45.30 -33.77
C THR A 336 -22.25 -46.55 -34.60
N ALA A 337 -21.32 -47.01 -35.44
CA ALA A 337 -21.48 -48.23 -36.18
C ALA A 337 -21.67 -49.49 -35.27
N ALA A 338 -21.11 -49.45 -34.07
CA ALA A 338 -21.09 -50.56 -33.11
C ALA A 338 -22.06 -50.40 -31.93
N ALA A 339 -22.41 -49.16 -31.55
CA ALA A 339 -23.15 -48.91 -30.30
C ALA A 339 -24.06 -47.68 -30.34
N PHE A 340 -25.09 -47.68 -29.49
CA PHE A 340 -25.81 -46.51 -29.03
C PHE A 340 -25.05 -45.91 -27.83
N ASN A 341 -24.76 -44.61 -27.89
CA ASN A 341 -24.18 -43.89 -26.73
C ASN A 341 -25.34 -43.30 -25.93
N MET A 342 -25.38 -43.63 -24.67
CA MET A 342 -26.36 -43.13 -23.71
C MET A 342 -25.63 -42.46 -22.55
N GLU A 343 -26.19 -41.37 -22.04
CA GLU A 343 -25.67 -40.70 -20.84
C GLU A 343 -26.77 -40.52 -19.81
N ILE A 344 -26.37 -40.50 -18.56
CA ILE A 344 -27.22 -40.03 -17.46
C ILE A 344 -26.73 -38.61 -17.12
N PHE A 345 -27.65 -37.70 -16.92
CA PHE A 345 -27.38 -36.35 -16.50
C PHE A 345 -28.29 -35.98 -15.35
N CYS A 346 -27.81 -36.07 -14.14
CA CYS A 346 -28.52 -35.67 -12.92
C CYS A 346 -27.58 -35.17 -11.87
N TYR A 347 -28.10 -34.51 -10.86
CA TYR A 347 -27.31 -34.03 -9.72
C TYR A 347 -27.63 -34.90 -8.49
N VAL A 348 -26.57 -35.23 -7.75
CA VAL A 348 -26.68 -35.81 -6.41
C VAL A 348 -26.67 -34.67 -5.41
N LEU A 349 -27.68 -34.65 -4.53
CA LEU A 349 -27.94 -33.57 -3.56
C LEU A 349 -27.04 -33.69 -2.34
N THR A 350 -25.72 -33.65 -2.56
CA THR A 350 -24.72 -33.62 -1.51
C THR A 350 -23.52 -32.78 -1.95
N PRO A 351 -22.97 -31.94 -1.06
CA PRO A 351 -21.67 -31.27 -1.29
C PRO A 351 -20.49 -32.18 -0.93
N ASP A 352 -20.69 -33.24 -0.14
CA ASP A 352 -19.66 -34.16 0.34
C ASP A 352 -19.24 -35.15 -0.74
N ILE A 353 -17.94 -35.20 -1.04
CA ILE A 353 -17.41 -36.08 -2.09
C ILE A 353 -17.42 -37.55 -1.66
N ASP A 354 -17.24 -37.85 -0.40
CA ASP A 354 -17.20 -39.24 0.10
C ASP A 354 -18.62 -39.80 0.13
N GLU A 355 -19.63 -39.01 0.48
CA GLU A 355 -21.04 -39.36 0.37
C GLU A 355 -21.46 -39.55 -1.09
N PHE A 356 -21.00 -38.63 -1.97
CA PHE A 356 -21.23 -38.77 -3.40
C PHE A 356 -20.73 -40.10 -3.95
N TYR A 357 -19.52 -40.53 -3.61
CA TYR A 357 -18.97 -41.81 -4.09
C TYR A 357 -19.77 -43.04 -3.61
N LYS A 358 -20.36 -42.99 -2.41
CA LYS A 358 -21.27 -44.03 -1.94
C LYS A 358 -22.52 -44.06 -2.79
N ILE A 359 -23.18 -42.91 -2.94
CA ILE A 359 -24.41 -42.78 -3.75
C ILE A 359 -24.14 -43.17 -5.20
N GLN A 360 -23.02 -42.74 -5.77
CA GLN A 360 -22.59 -43.13 -7.12
C GLN A 360 -22.47 -44.65 -7.26
N SER A 361 -21.91 -45.32 -6.27
CA SER A 361 -21.77 -46.78 -6.28
C SER A 361 -23.11 -47.46 -6.20
N GLU A 362 -24.04 -46.97 -5.36
CA GLU A 362 -25.41 -47.48 -5.25
C GLU A 362 -26.17 -47.29 -6.56
N LEU A 363 -26.10 -46.12 -7.17
CA LEU A 363 -26.74 -45.84 -8.46
C LEU A 363 -26.19 -46.71 -9.59
N LEU A 364 -24.85 -46.86 -9.66
CA LEU A 364 -24.24 -47.69 -10.70
C LEU A 364 -24.63 -49.16 -10.56
N LEU A 365 -24.77 -49.71 -9.34
CA LEU A 365 -25.27 -51.06 -9.13
C LEU A 365 -26.74 -51.20 -9.51
N ALA A 366 -27.59 -50.26 -9.10
CA ALA A 366 -29.00 -50.27 -9.48
C ALA A 366 -29.22 -50.13 -11.01
N ILE A 367 -28.36 -49.35 -11.68
CA ILE A 367 -28.35 -49.24 -13.14
C ILE A 367 -27.90 -50.58 -13.76
N ASN A 368 -26.88 -51.22 -13.22
CA ASN A 368 -26.48 -52.56 -13.68
C ASN A 368 -27.60 -53.59 -13.54
N ASP A 369 -28.35 -53.56 -12.45
CA ASP A 369 -29.52 -54.43 -12.27
C ASP A 369 -30.61 -54.15 -13.33
N ALA A 370 -30.82 -52.88 -13.71
CA ALA A 370 -31.73 -52.52 -14.81
C ALA A 370 -31.25 -53.08 -16.16
N PHE A 371 -29.93 -53.06 -16.45
CA PHE A 371 -29.35 -53.72 -17.64
C PHE A 371 -29.60 -55.24 -17.63
N GLN A 372 -29.36 -55.90 -16.50
CA GLN A 372 -29.59 -57.34 -16.36
C GLN A 372 -31.07 -57.72 -16.52
N ALA A 373 -31.99 -56.94 -15.91
CA ALA A 373 -33.43 -57.16 -16.04
C ALA A 373 -33.95 -56.98 -17.48
N ALA A 374 -33.28 -56.09 -18.25
CA ALA A 374 -33.57 -55.92 -19.66
C ALA A 374 -32.89 -56.96 -20.57
N HIS A 375 -32.06 -57.84 -20.02
CA HIS A 375 -31.24 -58.82 -20.75
C HIS A 375 -30.31 -58.16 -21.76
N LEU A 376 -29.83 -56.95 -21.45
CA LEU A 376 -28.96 -56.20 -22.31
C LEU A 376 -27.51 -56.25 -21.81
N GLU A 377 -26.59 -56.32 -22.75
CA GLU A 377 -25.16 -56.26 -22.45
C GLU A 377 -24.56 -54.91 -22.87
N LEU A 378 -23.66 -54.42 -22.05
CA LEU A 378 -22.81 -53.28 -22.42
C LEU A 378 -21.92 -53.66 -23.62
N ALA A 379 -21.70 -52.70 -24.52
CA ALA A 379 -20.89 -52.90 -25.71
C ALA A 379 -19.38 -52.83 -25.45
#